data_63e7a075c45d46a5d8cc52a78e032945
#
_entry.id   63e7a075c45d46a5d8cc52a78e032945
#
_cell.length_a   1.000
_cell.length_b   1.000
_cell.length_c   1.000
_cell.angle_alpha   90.00
_cell.angle_beta   90.00
_cell.angle_gamma   90.00
#
_symmetry.space_group_name_H-M   'P 1'
#
loop_
_entity.id
_entity.type
_entity.pdbx_description
1 polymer ?
#
loop_
_entity_poly.entity_id
_entity_poly.type
_entity_poly.pdbx_seq_one_letter_code
_entity_poly.pdbx_strand_id
1 'polypeptide(L)'
;MPTITLFDRVRKLHTKAILRPCKVTQRKASKALFKEAKQNKCCCSGNYPGSELQRVTVPNDKIAWEVPFDEYKPLEYSAVSASVNICSTVEAETDPIDFDDGFNPKFNTLDGLIDRRSCTGEYLVVDGRPLNPVGRTGIAGKGSLARWGPNHRVFVLITRLNMEEVSKNLMQADSLEFTEILACRSSTGTWSLPNGFVNSPHLALTSELDALLKCRLSKSLSVAGAEKRFRKALKHKELVLQSYYDDSRNTDNAWVEVTVYEFAYQYGFGDLVFENENNTLGFQWRKFSENPLGYDMFK
;
A
#
# COMPACT_ATOMS: atom_id res chain seq x y z
N MET A 1 -5.72 -51.00 -5.06
CA MET A 1 -5.25 -49.79 -5.75
C MET A 1 -6.13 -48.63 -5.28
N PRO A 2 -5.60 -47.58 -4.70
CA PRO A 2 -6.44 -46.46 -4.25
C PRO A 2 -7.02 -45.75 -5.48
N THR A 3 -8.32 -45.60 -5.50
CA THR A 3 -9.07 -44.87 -6.53
C THR A 3 -8.72 -43.40 -6.45
N ILE A 4 -7.96 -42.91 -7.42
CA ILE A 4 -7.65 -41.45 -7.55
C ILE A 4 -8.97 -40.75 -7.83
N THR A 5 -9.44 -39.96 -6.92
CA THR A 5 -10.70 -39.20 -7.06
C THR A 5 -10.61 -38.18 -8.18
N LEU A 6 -11.76 -37.86 -8.77
CA LEU A 6 -11.85 -36.77 -9.79
C LEU A 6 -11.19 -35.46 -9.26
N PHE A 7 -11.28 -35.25 -7.96
CA PHE A 7 -10.66 -34.11 -7.28
C PHE A 7 -9.12 -34.12 -7.34
N ASP A 8 -8.48 -35.31 -7.20
CA ASP A 8 -7.04 -35.45 -7.32
C ASP A 8 -6.56 -35.30 -8.79
N ARG A 9 -7.39 -35.73 -9.74
CA ARG A 9 -7.12 -35.51 -11.19
C ARG A 9 -7.25 -34.05 -11.56
N VAL A 10 -8.28 -33.37 -11.10
CA VAL A 10 -8.48 -31.92 -11.29
C VAL A 10 -7.33 -31.15 -10.61
N ARG A 11 -6.94 -31.52 -9.38
CA ARG A 11 -5.81 -30.93 -8.68
C ARG A 11 -4.48 -31.12 -9.43
N LYS A 12 -4.23 -32.29 -10.03
CA LYS A 12 -3.02 -32.59 -10.83
C LYS A 12 -3.02 -31.89 -12.19
N LEU A 13 -4.16 -31.77 -12.87
CA LEU A 13 -4.30 -31.04 -14.13
C LEU A 13 -4.17 -29.53 -13.89
N HIS A 14 -4.76 -29.00 -12.82
CA HIS A 14 -4.62 -27.62 -12.39
C HIS A 14 -3.18 -27.27 -12.03
N THR A 15 -2.44 -28.21 -11.40
CA THR A 15 -1.03 -27.97 -11.05
C THR A 15 -0.11 -27.85 -12.27
N LYS A 16 -0.48 -28.41 -13.43
CA LYS A 16 0.38 -28.36 -14.63
C LYS A 16 -0.05 -27.37 -15.74
N ALA A 17 -1.34 -27.09 -15.89
CA ALA A 17 -1.85 -26.31 -17.02
C ALA A 17 -2.37 -24.91 -16.60
N ILE A 18 -3.00 -24.78 -15.43
CA ILE A 18 -3.61 -23.51 -14.95
C ILE A 18 -2.68 -22.72 -14.03
N LEU A 19 -1.67 -23.36 -13.45
CA LEU A 19 -0.68 -22.72 -12.56
C LEU A 19 0.40 -21.91 -13.30
N ARG A 20 0.22 -21.67 -14.59
CA ARG A 20 0.89 -20.59 -15.29
C ARG A 20 -0.17 -19.64 -15.87
N PRO A 21 -0.89 -18.85 -15.05
CA PRO A 21 -1.38 -17.61 -15.57
C PRO A 21 -0.13 -16.92 -16.11
N CYS A 22 -0.17 -16.57 -17.37
CA CYS A 22 0.97 -15.95 -18.01
C CYS A 22 1.41 -14.80 -17.09
N LYS A 23 2.60 -14.89 -16.48
CA LYS A 23 3.16 -13.81 -15.60
C LYS A 23 3.05 -12.45 -16.27
N VAL A 24 3.01 -12.44 -17.60
CA VAL A 24 2.82 -11.27 -18.45
C VAL A 24 1.41 -10.69 -18.34
N THR A 25 0.37 -11.52 -18.22
CA THR A 25 -1.02 -11.04 -18.13
C THR A 25 -1.32 -10.50 -16.74
N GLN A 26 -0.86 -11.14 -15.68
CA GLN A 26 -0.98 -10.62 -14.32
C GLN A 26 -0.19 -9.33 -14.14
N ARG A 27 1.06 -9.27 -14.61
CA ARG A 27 1.87 -8.04 -14.58
C ARG A 27 1.26 -6.90 -15.40
N LYS A 28 0.60 -7.19 -16.52
CA LYS A 28 -0.13 -6.18 -17.31
C LYS A 28 -1.36 -5.69 -16.58
N ALA A 29 -2.13 -6.57 -15.95
CA ALA A 29 -3.30 -6.20 -15.16
C ALA A 29 -2.88 -5.39 -13.92
N SER A 30 -1.88 -5.85 -13.16
CA SER A 30 -1.37 -5.11 -12.02
C SER A 30 -0.82 -3.73 -12.41
N LYS A 31 -0.06 -3.61 -13.51
CA LYS A 31 0.42 -2.30 -14.00
C LYS A 31 -0.69 -1.40 -14.53
N ALA A 32 -1.76 -1.96 -15.12
CA ALA A 32 -2.91 -1.18 -15.57
C ALA A 32 -3.72 -0.59 -14.43
N LEU A 33 -3.68 -1.22 -13.26
CA LEU A 33 -4.37 -0.75 -12.04
C LEU A 33 -3.66 0.45 -11.39
N PHE A 34 -2.34 0.63 -11.65
CA PHE A 34 -1.53 1.63 -10.98
C PHE A 34 -0.96 2.62 -12.00
N LYS A 35 -1.61 3.78 -12.15
CA LYS A 35 -1.01 4.91 -12.87
C LYS A 35 -0.03 5.63 -11.96
N GLU A 36 1.22 5.80 -12.43
CA GLU A 36 2.19 6.64 -11.75
C GLU A 36 1.67 8.07 -11.63
N ALA A 37 1.62 8.60 -10.43
CA ALA A 37 1.38 10.01 -10.19
C ALA A 37 2.68 10.77 -10.48
N LYS A 38 2.70 11.51 -11.58
CA LYS A 38 3.89 12.29 -12.01
C LYS A 38 3.85 13.76 -11.59
N GLN A 39 2.80 14.22 -10.92
CA GLN A 39 2.60 15.63 -10.58
C GLN A 39 1.79 15.78 -9.28
N ASN A 40 2.13 16.77 -8.48
CA ASN A 40 1.35 17.22 -7.33
C ASN A 40 0.09 17.96 -7.77
N LYS A 41 -0.92 17.27 -8.26
CA LYS A 41 -2.19 17.90 -8.66
C LYS A 41 -3.13 18.13 -7.48
N CYS A 42 -3.11 17.22 -6.49
CA CYS A 42 -3.96 17.30 -5.31
C CYS A 42 -3.47 18.33 -4.28
N CYS A 43 -2.21 18.74 -4.35
CA CYS A 43 -1.54 19.49 -3.28
C CYS A 43 -1.22 20.94 -3.64
N CYS A 44 -1.51 21.44 -4.86
CA CYS A 44 -1.05 22.75 -5.28
C CYS A 44 -2.03 23.90 -4.97
N SER A 45 -3.20 23.62 -4.43
CA SER A 45 -4.21 24.61 -4.07
C SER A 45 -5.27 24.04 -3.12
N GLY A 46 -6.15 24.90 -2.60
CA GLY A 46 -7.23 24.52 -1.70
C GLY A 46 -6.79 24.37 -0.23
N ASN A 47 -7.67 23.84 0.59
CA ASN A 47 -7.40 23.67 2.01
C ASN A 47 -6.61 22.38 2.27
N TYR A 48 -5.75 22.43 3.29
CA TYR A 48 -5.09 21.22 3.78
C TYR A 48 -6.12 20.26 4.41
N PRO A 49 -6.08 18.95 4.14
CA PRO A 49 -7.09 18.00 4.62
C PRO A 49 -7.25 18.02 6.14
N GLY A 50 -8.50 18.08 6.59
CA GLY A 50 -8.82 18.10 8.02
C GLY A 50 -8.48 19.41 8.74
N SER A 51 -8.22 20.49 7.99
CA SER A 51 -7.97 21.82 8.55
C SER A 51 -8.60 22.92 7.69
N GLU A 52 -8.71 24.13 8.24
CA GLU A 52 -9.12 25.33 7.49
C GLU A 52 -7.92 26.08 6.87
N LEU A 53 -6.72 25.53 7.01
CA LEU A 53 -5.51 26.15 6.50
C LEU A 53 -5.48 26.09 4.97
N GLN A 54 -5.43 27.25 4.36
CA GLN A 54 -5.38 27.39 2.91
C GLN A 54 -3.93 27.28 2.42
N ARG A 55 -3.70 26.45 1.41
CA ARG A 55 -2.42 26.36 0.70
C ARG A 55 -2.17 27.62 -0.10
N VAL A 56 -0.92 28.06 -0.14
CA VAL A 56 -0.47 29.02 -1.15
C VAL A 56 -0.64 28.36 -2.52
N THR A 57 -1.35 29.02 -3.42
CA THR A 57 -1.53 28.50 -4.77
C THR A 57 -0.18 28.49 -5.51
N VAL A 58 0.22 27.30 -5.98
CA VAL A 58 1.45 27.11 -6.74
C VAL A 58 1.11 26.94 -8.22
N PRO A 59 1.48 27.90 -9.10
CA PRO A 59 1.33 27.74 -10.53
C PRO A 59 2.11 26.53 -11.06
N ASN A 60 1.60 25.86 -12.07
CA ASN A 60 2.21 24.63 -12.60
C ASN A 60 3.68 24.81 -13.05
N ASP A 61 4.02 25.99 -13.58
CA ASP A 61 5.37 26.35 -13.99
C ASP A 61 6.29 26.74 -12.82
N LYS A 62 5.75 26.87 -11.60
CA LYS A 62 6.47 27.21 -10.36
C LYS A 62 6.54 26.04 -9.36
N ILE A 63 6.11 24.84 -9.73
CA ILE A 63 6.14 23.66 -8.85
C ILE A 63 7.59 23.24 -8.54
N ALA A 64 8.44 23.17 -9.55
CA ALA A 64 9.83 22.74 -9.39
C ALA A 64 10.66 23.72 -8.55
N TRP A 65 11.50 23.18 -7.65
CA TRP A 65 12.33 24.01 -6.75
C TRP A 65 13.35 24.87 -7.50
N GLU A 66 13.82 24.39 -8.65
CA GLU A 66 14.80 25.08 -9.50
C GLU A 66 14.24 26.33 -10.16
N VAL A 67 12.91 26.47 -10.20
CA VAL A 67 12.27 27.66 -10.78
C VAL A 67 12.14 28.73 -9.68
N PRO A 68 12.69 29.94 -9.88
CA PRO A 68 12.56 31.01 -8.91
C PRO A 68 11.10 31.40 -8.64
N PHE A 69 10.75 31.55 -7.35
CA PHE A 69 9.42 31.96 -6.90
C PHE A 69 9.57 32.78 -5.61
N ASP A 70 9.98 34.02 -5.72
CA ASP A 70 10.36 34.89 -4.59
C ASP A 70 9.18 35.22 -3.66
N GLU A 71 7.95 35.24 -4.22
CA GLU A 71 6.73 35.43 -3.42
C GLU A 71 6.26 34.17 -2.68
N TYR A 72 6.91 33.01 -2.88
CA TYR A 72 6.51 31.76 -2.24
C TYR A 72 6.80 31.78 -0.75
N LYS A 73 5.77 31.99 0.04
CA LYS A 73 5.80 31.99 1.52
C LYS A 73 4.72 31.09 2.06
N PRO A 74 4.94 29.76 2.01
CA PRO A 74 3.96 28.81 2.50
C PRO A 74 3.81 28.92 4.02
N LEU A 75 2.57 28.70 4.50
CA LEU A 75 2.33 28.57 5.93
C LEU A 75 3.01 27.27 6.42
N GLU A 76 3.61 27.35 7.59
CA GLU A 76 4.14 26.16 8.25
C GLU A 76 3.04 25.47 9.07
N TYR A 77 2.88 24.17 8.84
CA TYR A 77 1.92 23.36 9.55
C TYR A 77 2.48 21.98 9.86
N SER A 78 2.47 21.64 11.15
CA SER A 78 2.81 20.31 11.64
C SER A 78 1.84 19.94 12.75
N ALA A 79 1.13 18.84 12.61
CA ALA A 79 0.20 18.35 13.60
C ALA A 79 0.77 17.10 14.29
N VAL A 80 0.31 16.82 15.50
CA VAL A 80 0.46 15.51 16.09
C VAL A 80 -0.29 14.54 15.19
N SER A 81 0.42 13.62 14.57
CA SER A 81 -0.19 12.70 13.63
C SER A 81 -1.13 11.77 14.38
N ALA A 82 -2.42 11.92 14.11
CA ALA A 82 -3.39 10.85 14.34
C ALA A 82 -3.29 9.88 13.15
N SER A 83 -2.16 9.19 12.98
CA SER A 83 -2.01 8.18 11.94
C SER A 83 -2.84 6.96 12.30
N VAL A 84 -4.14 7.09 12.11
CA VAL A 84 -5.07 5.96 12.13
C VAL A 84 -4.83 5.19 10.84
N ASN A 85 -3.98 4.18 10.90
CA ASN A 85 -4.01 3.14 9.89
C ASN A 85 -5.41 2.53 9.90
N ILE A 86 -6.03 2.36 8.73
CA ILE A 86 -7.38 1.77 8.60
C ILE A 86 -7.46 0.40 9.27
N CYS A 87 -6.31 -0.26 9.47
CA CYS A 87 -6.15 -1.58 10.08
C CYS A 87 -5.25 -1.58 11.32
N SER A 88 -4.89 -0.42 11.91
CA SER A 88 -3.93 -0.36 13.01
C SER A 88 -4.51 0.36 14.23
N THR A 89 -4.35 -0.29 15.37
CA THR A 89 -4.59 0.31 16.70
C THR A 89 -3.28 0.77 17.36
N VAL A 90 -2.14 0.55 16.71
CA VAL A 90 -0.82 0.91 17.22
C VAL A 90 -0.45 2.29 16.68
N GLU A 91 -0.20 3.23 17.56
CA GLU A 91 0.38 4.53 17.20
C GLU A 91 1.76 4.28 16.60
N ALA A 92 1.93 4.61 15.31
CA ALA A 92 3.24 4.63 14.71
C ALA A 92 4.06 5.72 15.42
N GLU A 93 5.30 5.41 15.79
CA GLU A 93 6.23 6.44 16.26
C GLU A 93 6.24 7.60 15.27
N THR A 94 5.97 8.80 15.76
CA THR A 94 5.93 10.01 14.94
C THR A 94 7.14 10.87 15.20
N ASP A 95 7.67 11.50 14.17
CA ASP A 95 8.69 12.52 14.35
C ASP A 95 8.10 13.73 15.10
N PRO A 96 8.93 14.44 15.88
CA PRO A 96 8.53 15.69 16.50
C PRO A 96 7.93 16.70 15.50
N ILE A 97 7.15 17.63 16.03
CA ILE A 97 6.57 18.70 15.23
C ILE A 97 7.66 19.66 14.75
N ASP A 98 8.58 19.98 15.64
CA ASP A 98 9.68 20.91 15.40
C ASP A 98 11.03 20.18 15.38
N PHE A 99 12.00 20.79 14.72
CA PHE A 99 13.42 20.41 14.79
C PHE A 99 14.04 21.12 15.99
N ASP A 100 13.78 20.62 17.17
CA ASP A 100 14.44 21.07 18.39
C ASP A 100 15.78 20.32 18.65
N ASP A 101 16.54 20.73 19.65
CA ASP A 101 17.94 20.34 19.89
C ASP A 101 18.19 18.83 20.07
N GLY A 102 17.15 18.01 20.09
CA GLY A 102 17.25 16.55 20.22
C GLY A 102 16.92 15.76 18.95
N PHE A 103 16.27 16.38 17.97
CA PHE A 103 15.84 15.71 16.76
C PHE A 103 16.76 16.00 15.56
N ASN A 104 17.62 15.05 15.24
CA ASN A 104 18.56 15.17 14.12
C ASN A 104 18.46 13.95 13.20
N PRO A 105 17.41 13.85 12.38
CA PRO A 105 17.19 12.71 11.49
C PRO A 105 18.22 12.66 10.37
N LYS A 106 18.63 11.46 10.00
CA LYS A 106 19.53 11.23 8.88
C LYS A 106 18.72 11.03 7.60
N PHE A 107 18.54 12.09 6.83
CA PHE A 107 17.82 12.03 5.57
C PHE A 107 18.59 11.27 4.47
N ASN A 108 17.87 10.80 3.43
CA ASN A 108 18.40 10.01 2.31
C ASN A 108 19.10 8.69 2.72
N THR A 109 18.85 8.19 3.93
CA THR A 109 19.47 6.97 4.44
C THR A 109 18.53 6.19 5.36
N LEU A 110 18.97 5.03 5.82
CA LEU A 110 18.31 4.30 6.89
C LEU A 110 18.68 4.96 8.23
N ASP A 111 17.69 5.48 8.93
CA ASP A 111 17.82 6.18 10.20
C ASP A 111 17.23 5.33 11.33
N GLY A 112 18.06 4.49 11.95
CA GLY A 112 17.59 3.47 12.88
C GLY A 112 16.67 2.45 12.21
N LEU A 113 15.42 2.40 12.66
CA LEU A 113 14.40 1.53 12.06
C LEU A 113 13.58 2.22 10.95
N ILE A 114 13.82 3.54 10.74
CA ILE A 114 13.07 4.34 9.78
C ILE A 114 13.88 4.47 8.50
N ASP A 115 13.30 4.09 7.39
CA ASP A 115 13.91 4.30 6.07
C ASP A 115 13.50 5.67 5.54
N ARG A 116 14.44 6.63 5.51
CA ARG A 116 14.19 7.98 5.00
C ARG A 116 14.67 8.16 3.56
N ARG A 117 14.95 7.07 2.86
CA ARG A 117 15.26 7.10 1.43
C ARG A 117 13.98 7.18 0.62
N SER A 118 13.99 7.99 -0.43
CA SER A 118 12.88 8.07 -1.38
C SER A 118 13.05 7.07 -2.53
N CYS A 119 11.92 6.55 -3.02
CA CYS A 119 11.91 5.72 -4.23
C CYS A 119 12.21 6.51 -5.51
N THR A 120 12.16 7.84 -5.45
CA THR A 120 12.49 8.74 -6.56
C THR A 120 13.98 9.07 -6.65
N GLY A 121 14.78 8.62 -5.67
CA GLY A 121 16.20 8.93 -5.56
C GLY A 121 16.50 9.89 -4.41
N GLU A 122 17.68 10.47 -4.41
CA GLU A 122 18.05 11.47 -3.41
C GLU A 122 17.23 12.75 -3.58
N TYR A 123 16.75 13.29 -2.47
CA TYR A 123 16.02 14.55 -2.41
C TYR A 123 16.84 15.62 -1.70
N LEU A 124 16.57 16.88 -2.00
CA LEU A 124 17.26 17.99 -1.40
C LEU A 124 16.94 18.12 0.10
N VAL A 125 17.95 18.52 0.87
CA VAL A 125 17.81 18.91 2.27
C VAL A 125 18.35 20.32 2.40
N VAL A 126 17.48 21.26 2.79
CA VAL A 126 17.82 22.69 2.92
C VAL A 126 17.52 23.11 4.36
N ASP A 127 18.48 23.75 5.00
CA ASP A 127 18.39 24.17 6.43
C ASP A 127 17.93 23.04 7.35
N GLY A 128 18.44 21.82 7.11
CA GLY A 128 18.12 20.63 7.88
C GLY A 128 16.76 20.00 7.55
N ARG A 129 15.97 20.56 6.65
CA ARG A 129 14.64 20.06 6.29
C ARG A 129 14.63 19.41 4.91
N PRO A 130 13.97 18.23 4.75
CA PRO A 130 13.85 17.58 3.45
C PRO A 130 12.90 18.36 2.55
N LEU A 131 13.20 18.42 1.26
CA LEU A 131 12.31 19.01 0.26
C LEU A 131 11.63 17.93 -0.57
N ASN A 132 10.33 18.11 -0.78
CA ASN A 132 9.50 17.22 -1.59
C ASN A 132 10.10 17.07 -3.01
N PRO A 133 10.43 15.84 -3.47
CA PRO A 133 11.13 15.64 -4.74
C PRO A 133 10.31 16.05 -5.97
N VAL A 134 8.99 16.19 -5.84
CA VAL A 134 8.12 16.62 -6.94
C VAL A 134 7.98 18.14 -6.99
N GLY A 135 8.34 18.83 -5.88
CA GLY A 135 8.34 20.27 -5.79
C GLY A 135 7.35 20.84 -4.77
N ARG A 136 7.03 22.11 -4.93
CA ARG A 136 6.20 22.90 -4.01
C ARG A 136 4.77 22.42 -3.95
N THR A 137 4.18 22.45 -2.74
CA THR A 137 2.82 22.00 -2.46
C THR A 137 1.94 23.10 -1.85
N GLY A 138 2.48 24.29 -1.63
CA GLY A 138 1.75 25.42 -1.05
C GLY A 138 1.64 25.41 0.47
N ILE A 139 2.25 24.43 1.17
CA ILE A 139 2.31 24.40 2.63
C ILE A 139 3.61 23.73 3.09
N ALA A 140 4.28 24.35 4.06
CA ALA A 140 5.50 23.82 4.66
C ALA A 140 5.21 22.98 5.92
N GLY A 141 6.25 22.36 6.47
CA GLY A 141 6.15 21.54 7.68
C GLY A 141 5.83 20.08 7.40
N LYS A 142 5.57 19.33 8.44
CA LYS A 142 5.27 17.89 8.36
C LYS A 142 3.81 17.61 7.98
N GLY A 143 2.94 18.60 8.12
CA GLY A 143 1.50 18.39 7.97
C GLY A 143 0.95 17.43 9.03
N SER A 144 0.00 16.62 8.63
CA SER A 144 -0.57 15.53 9.43
C SER A 144 0.15 14.19 9.20
N LEU A 145 1.23 14.16 8.42
CA LEU A 145 2.01 12.96 8.22
C LEU A 145 2.87 12.64 9.44
N ALA A 146 3.21 11.36 9.64
CA ALA A 146 3.93 10.91 10.80
C ALA A 146 5.40 11.35 10.79
N ARG A 147 5.99 11.49 9.60
CA ARG A 147 7.43 11.70 9.47
C ARG A 147 7.76 12.85 8.54
N TRP A 148 8.87 13.52 8.83
CA TRP A 148 9.55 14.40 7.89
C TRP A 148 10.16 13.58 6.76
N GLY A 149 10.05 14.06 5.53
CA GLY A 149 10.48 13.34 4.34
C GLY A 149 9.47 12.29 3.88
N PRO A 150 9.94 11.15 3.34
CA PRO A 150 9.07 10.12 2.79
C PRO A 150 8.32 9.36 3.90
N ASN A 151 7.01 9.21 3.72
CA ASN A 151 6.12 8.38 4.52
C ASN A 151 5.71 7.18 3.68
N HIS A 152 6.24 6.01 3.99
CA HIS A 152 6.03 4.81 3.21
C HIS A 152 4.69 4.17 3.55
N ARG A 153 3.82 4.00 2.54
CA ARG A 153 2.55 3.31 2.64
C ARG A 153 2.59 2.04 1.80
N VAL A 154 2.34 0.90 2.41
CA VAL A 154 2.29 -0.38 1.71
C VAL A 154 0.85 -0.76 1.38
N PHE A 155 0.62 -1.25 0.17
CA PHE A 155 -0.61 -1.89 -0.27
C PHE A 155 -0.34 -3.36 -0.56
N VAL A 156 -1.28 -4.21 -0.17
CA VAL A 156 -1.11 -5.66 -0.26
C VAL A 156 -2.16 -6.24 -1.19
N LEU A 157 -1.72 -6.73 -2.35
CA LEU A 157 -2.57 -7.42 -3.30
C LEU A 157 -2.49 -8.93 -3.02
N ILE A 158 -3.50 -9.47 -2.35
CA ILE A 158 -3.62 -10.91 -2.12
C ILE A 158 -4.67 -11.44 -3.09
N THR A 159 -4.28 -12.39 -3.94
CA THR A 159 -5.15 -12.97 -4.95
C THR A 159 -5.44 -14.43 -4.65
N ARG A 160 -6.63 -14.91 -5.08
CA ARG A 160 -6.98 -16.33 -5.11
C ARG A 160 -7.82 -16.65 -6.35
N LEU A 161 -7.92 -17.93 -6.67
CA LEU A 161 -8.87 -18.42 -7.67
C LEU A 161 -10.15 -18.89 -6.99
N ASN A 162 -11.30 -18.50 -7.52
CA ASN A 162 -12.58 -19.05 -7.12
C ASN A 162 -12.74 -20.45 -7.72
N MET A 163 -12.40 -21.48 -6.94
CA MET A 163 -12.38 -22.86 -7.39
C MET A 163 -13.76 -23.42 -7.74
N GLU A 164 -14.82 -22.88 -7.17
CA GLU A 164 -16.19 -23.28 -7.50
C GLU A 164 -16.56 -22.84 -8.93
N GLU A 165 -16.19 -21.62 -9.31
CA GLU A 165 -16.43 -21.12 -10.66
C GLU A 165 -15.51 -21.77 -11.69
N VAL A 166 -14.26 -21.98 -11.35
CA VAL A 166 -13.29 -22.71 -12.18
C VAL A 166 -13.80 -24.13 -12.49
N SER A 167 -14.38 -24.82 -11.51
CA SER A 167 -14.90 -26.19 -11.70
C SER A 167 -16.14 -26.25 -12.61
N LYS A 168 -16.94 -25.17 -12.65
CA LYS A 168 -18.14 -25.06 -13.51
C LYS A 168 -17.79 -24.70 -14.96
N ASN A 169 -16.66 -24.05 -15.20
CA ASN A 169 -16.29 -23.44 -16.49
C ASN A 169 -14.96 -23.99 -17.04
N LEU A 170 -14.73 -25.27 -16.97
CA LEU A 170 -13.48 -25.96 -17.34
C LEU A 170 -12.94 -25.69 -18.75
N MET A 171 -13.73 -25.09 -19.64
CA MET A 171 -13.38 -24.83 -21.05
C MET A 171 -12.96 -23.37 -21.33
N GLN A 172 -13.11 -22.45 -20.38
CA GLN A 172 -12.86 -21.00 -20.59
C GLN A 172 -11.93 -20.39 -19.53
N ALA A 173 -10.88 -21.11 -19.17
CA ALA A 173 -9.99 -20.71 -18.10
C ALA A 173 -9.05 -19.53 -18.47
N ASP A 174 -9.57 -18.44 -18.97
CA ASP A 174 -8.83 -17.17 -18.98
C ASP A 174 -9.00 -16.47 -17.63
N SER A 175 -7.95 -16.46 -16.91
CA SER A 175 -7.78 -16.45 -15.46
C SER A 175 -8.31 -15.25 -14.68
N LEU A 176 -8.64 -14.13 -15.31
CA LEU A 176 -9.02 -12.90 -14.59
C LEU A 176 -10.48 -12.93 -14.10
N GLU A 177 -11.37 -13.60 -14.83
CA GLU A 177 -12.79 -13.71 -14.45
C GLU A 177 -13.01 -14.51 -13.16
N PHE A 178 -12.11 -15.46 -12.88
CA PHE A 178 -12.16 -16.31 -11.69
C PHE A 178 -11.22 -15.86 -10.57
N THR A 179 -10.56 -14.73 -10.74
CA THR A 179 -9.65 -14.18 -9.73
C THR A 179 -10.43 -13.35 -8.73
N GLU A 180 -10.23 -13.65 -7.45
CA GLU A 180 -10.70 -12.84 -6.35
C GLU A 180 -9.50 -12.17 -5.66
N ILE A 181 -9.74 -10.96 -5.16
CA ILE A 181 -8.77 -10.21 -4.36
C ILE A 181 -9.30 -10.04 -2.94
N LEU A 182 -8.39 -10.02 -1.99
CA LEU A 182 -8.72 -9.64 -0.62
C LEU A 182 -8.86 -8.11 -0.56
N ALA A 183 -10.05 -7.65 -0.21
CA ALA A 183 -10.34 -6.25 0.00
C ALA A 183 -10.70 -5.97 1.46
N CYS A 184 -10.43 -4.77 1.94
CA CYS A 184 -10.88 -4.29 3.25
C CYS A 184 -11.84 -3.11 3.07
N ARG A 185 -12.79 -2.98 3.98
CA ARG A 185 -13.78 -1.90 3.98
C ARG A 185 -13.38 -0.84 4.99
N SER A 186 -13.27 0.40 4.54
CA SER A 186 -13.01 1.54 5.43
C SER A 186 -14.22 1.85 6.31
N SER A 187 -14.02 2.67 7.33
CA SER A 187 -15.10 3.21 8.18
C SER A 187 -16.12 4.03 7.38
N THR A 188 -15.69 4.61 6.25
CA THR A 188 -16.59 5.35 5.32
C THR A 188 -17.34 4.43 4.35
N GLY A 189 -17.12 3.11 4.43
CA GLY A 189 -17.78 2.12 3.58
C GLY A 189 -17.11 1.86 2.22
N THR A 190 -16.03 2.55 1.89
CA THR A 190 -15.26 2.33 0.64
C THR A 190 -14.40 1.08 0.74
N TRP A 191 -14.25 0.39 -0.39
CA TRP A 191 -13.38 -0.78 -0.48
C TRP A 191 -11.98 -0.38 -0.96
N SER A 192 -10.96 -0.94 -0.34
CA SER A 192 -9.56 -0.76 -0.74
C SER A 192 -8.78 -2.06 -0.59
N LEU A 193 -7.57 -2.10 -1.15
CA LEU A 193 -6.60 -3.13 -0.76
C LEU A 193 -6.22 -2.96 0.71
N PRO A 194 -5.90 -4.05 1.42
CA PRO A 194 -5.25 -3.95 2.72
C PRO A 194 -4.00 -3.08 2.62
N ASN A 195 -3.88 -2.08 3.48
CA ASN A 195 -2.78 -1.13 3.42
C ASN A 195 -2.50 -0.48 4.77
N GLY A 196 -1.37 0.19 4.87
CA GLY A 196 -1.01 0.99 6.03
C GLY A 196 0.38 1.58 5.91
N PHE A 197 0.73 2.48 6.83
CA PHE A 197 2.06 3.08 6.90
C PHE A 197 3.05 2.12 7.56
N VAL A 198 4.28 2.13 7.06
CA VAL A 198 5.38 1.28 7.51
C VAL A 198 6.66 2.12 7.66
N ASN A 199 7.59 1.64 8.49
CA ASN A 199 8.87 2.34 8.69
C ASN A 199 9.85 2.17 7.52
N SER A 200 9.63 1.18 6.65
CA SER A 200 10.46 0.94 5.47
C SER A 200 9.62 0.36 4.33
N PRO A 201 9.87 0.76 3.08
CA PRO A 201 9.16 0.22 1.91
C PRO A 201 9.42 -1.27 1.68
N HIS A 202 10.44 -1.84 2.32
CA HIS A 202 10.73 -3.28 2.26
C HIS A 202 9.83 -4.14 3.16
N LEU A 203 9.13 -3.52 4.12
CA LEU A 203 8.10 -4.16 4.92
C LEU A 203 6.84 -4.34 4.06
N ALA A 204 6.56 -5.58 3.67
CA ALA A 204 5.43 -5.89 2.80
C ALA A 204 4.07 -5.89 3.52
N LEU A 205 4.06 -5.90 4.83
CA LEU A 205 2.87 -5.95 5.68
C LEU A 205 3.05 -4.97 6.84
N THR A 206 1.95 -4.38 7.29
CA THR A 206 1.93 -3.72 8.60
C THR A 206 1.94 -4.77 9.70
N SER A 207 2.32 -4.40 10.92
CA SER A 207 2.32 -5.30 12.09
C SER A 207 0.96 -5.94 12.34
N GLU A 208 -0.11 -5.19 12.14
CA GLU A 208 -1.49 -5.64 12.36
C GLU A 208 -1.93 -6.63 11.29
N LEU A 209 -1.63 -6.35 10.02
CA LEU A 209 -1.94 -7.25 8.93
C LEU A 209 -1.13 -8.55 9.04
N ASP A 210 0.14 -8.46 9.43
CA ASP A 210 1.01 -9.61 9.76
C ASP A 210 0.37 -10.50 10.84
N ALA A 211 -0.02 -9.89 11.97
CA ALA A 211 -0.65 -10.60 13.08
C ALA A 211 -2.00 -11.22 12.67
N LEU A 212 -2.81 -10.49 11.90
CA LEU A 212 -4.10 -10.97 11.40
C LEU A 212 -3.93 -12.20 10.50
N LEU A 213 -3.04 -12.12 9.52
CA LEU A 213 -2.79 -13.22 8.57
C LEU A 213 -2.26 -14.46 9.29
N LYS A 214 -1.33 -14.28 10.24
CA LYS A 214 -0.83 -15.37 11.09
C LYS A 214 -1.94 -16.00 11.93
N CYS A 215 -2.76 -15.17 12.56
CA CYS A 215 -3.91 -15.64 13.34
C CYS A 215 -4.89 -16.45 12.48
N ARG A 216 -5.19 -16.00 11.26
CA ARG A 216 -6.09 -16.71 10.35
C ARG A 216 -5.50 -18.04 9.86
N LEU A 217 -4.21 -18.07 9.54
CA LEU A 217 -3.52 -19.32 9.20
C LEU A 217 -3.55 -20.34 10.35
N SER A 218 -3.40 -19.88 11.59
CA SER A 218 -3.39 -20.75 12.78
C SER A 218 -4.74 -21.40 13.09
N LYS A 219 -5.84 -20.88 12.51
CA LYS A 219 -7.17 -21.53 12.64
C LYS A 219 -7.29 -22.82 11.84
N SER A 220 -6.54 -22.95 10.75
CA SER A 220 -6.60 -24.12 9.85
C SER A 220 -5.34 -24.99 9.89
N LEU A 221 -4.26 -24.52 10.49
CA LEU A 221 -2.96 -25.17 10.54
C LEU A 221 -2.41 -25.20 11.96
N SER A 222 -1.48 -26.13 12.23
CA SER A 222 -0.66 -26.05 13.44
C SER A 222 0.18 -24.76 13.44
N VAL A 223 0.61 -24.30 14.61
CA VAL A 223 1.43 -23.09 14.74
C VAL A 223 2.68 -23.14 13.85
N ALA A 224 3.40 -24.28 13.85
CA ALA A 224 4.56 -24.48 13.00
C ALA A 224 4.20 -24.49 11.50
N GLY A 225 3.05 -25.04 11.14
CA GLY A 225 2.51 -25.04 9.77
C GLY A 225 2.15 -23.65 9.28
N ALA A 226 1.48 -22.87 10.12
CA ALA A 226 1.11 -21.48 9.86
C ALA A 226 2.35 -20.62 9.63
N GLU A 227 3.35 -20.71 10.51
CA GLU A 227 4.60 -19.98 10.41
C GLU A 227 5.41 -20.35 9.15
N LYS A 228 5.50 -21.65 8.82
CA LYS A 228 6.16 -22.10 7.59
C LYS A 228 5.47 -21.54 6.35
N ARG A 229 4.14 -21.56 6.31
CA ARG A 229 3.35 -21.04 5.20
C ARG A 229 3.49 -19.53 5.08
N PHE A 230 3.43 -18.82 6.18
CA PHE A 230 3.60 -17.38 6.23
C PHE A 230 4.98 -16.95 5.69
N ARG A 231 6.07 -17.55 6.17
CA ARG A 231 7.41 -17.32 5.66
C ARG A 231 7.54 -17.64 4.16
N LYS A 232 6.89 -18.70 3.70
CA LYS A 232 6.85 -19.03 2.27
C LYS A 232 6.16 -17.93 1.46
N ALA A 233 5.04 -17.40 1.93
CA ALA A 233 4.33 -16.32 1.27
C ALA A 233 5.22 -15.05 1.17
N LEU A 234 5.85 -14.66 2.28
CA LEU A 234 6.77 -13.50 2.29
C LEU A 234 7.95 -13.67 1.33
N LYS A 235 8.49 -14.89 1.22
CA LYS A 235 9.60 -15.19 0.29
C LYS A 235 9.21 -15.02 -1.18
N HIS A 236 7.96 -15.29 -1.52
CA HIS A 236 7.47 -15.28 -2.89
C HIS A 236 6.62 -14.04 -3.22
N LYS A 237 6.62 -13.05 -2.34
CA LYS A 237 5.99 -11.77 -2.66
C LYS A 237 6.66 -11.14 -3.87
N GLU A 238 5.89 -10.50 -4.71
CA GLU A 238 6.41 -9.77 -5.87
C GLU A 238 6.14 -8.27 -5.69
N LEU A 239 7.16 -7.45 -5.96
CA LEU A 239 6.99 -6.00 -6.02
C LEU A 239 6.29 -5.64 -7.34
N VAL A 240 5.09 -5.05 -7.23
CA VAL A 240 4.28 -4.62 -8.38
C VAL A 240 4.58 -3.18 -8.75
N LEU A 241 4.61 -2.31 -7.75
CA LEU A 241 4.82 -0.86 -7.91
C LEU A 241 5.54 -0.30 -6.70
N GLN A 242 6.41 0.66 -6.95
CA GLN A 242 6.91 1.59 -5.95
C GLN A 242 6.99 2.98 -6.60
N SER A 243 6.34 3.98 -6.00
CA SER A 243 6.21 5.30 -6.61
C SER A 243 5.90 6.37 -5.57
N TYR A 244 6.26 7.61 -5.88
CA TYR A 244 5.67 8.79 -5.25
C TYR A 244 4.15 8.76 -5.43
N TYR A 245 3.42 9.20 -4.43
CA TYR A 245 1.96 9.25 -4.46
C TYR A 245 1.46 10.68 -4.22
N ASP A 246 0.61 11.17 -5.11
CA ASP A 246 -0.01 12.48 -5.00
C ASP A 246 -1.13 12.45 -3.94
N ASP A 247 -0.71 12.43 -2.67
CA ASP A 247 -1.61 12.42 -1.50
C ASP A 247 -1.93 13.87 -1.12
N SER A 248 -3.20 14.16 -0.85
CA SER A 248 -3.63 15.49 -0.44
C SER A 248 -2.96 16.01 0.84
N ARG A 249 -2.36 15.13 1.64
CA ARG A 249 -1.60 15.48 2.86
C ARG A 249 -0.15 15.86 2.59
N ASN A 250 0.35 15.68 1.37
CA ASN A 250 1.72 16.04 1.04
C ASN A 250 1.97 17.52 1.30
N THR A 251 3.15 17.80 1.81
CA THR A 251 3.68 19.15 2.10
C THR A 251 5.02 19.33 1.40
N ASP A 252 5.60 20.50 1.53
CA ASP A 252 6.95 20.79 1.03
C ASP A 252 8.02 19.93 1.71
N ASN A 253 7.76 19.44 2.92
CA ASN A 253 8.76 18.76 3.74
C ASN A 253 8.36 17.32 4.15
N ALA A 254 7.17 16.85 3.75
CA ALA A 254 6.71 15.50 4.01
C ALA A 254 5.78 15.03 2.88
N TRP A 255 5.96 13.80 2.42
CA TRP A 255 5.17 13.24 1.31
C TRP A 255 4.94 11.74 1.46
N VAL A 256 3.96 11.24 0.74
CA VAL A 256 3.61 9.82 0.75
C VAL A 256 4.25 9.11 -0.44
N GLU A 257 4.84 7.97 -0.19
CA GLU A 257 5.28 7.01 -1.20
C GLU A 257 4.56 5.69 -1.01
N VAL A 258 4.14 5.09 -2.11
CA VAL A 258 3.42 3.83 -2.08
C VAL A 258 4.29 2.70 -2.61
N THR A 259 4.16 1.55 -1.95
CA THR A 259 4.72 0.28 -2.40
C THR A 259 3.61 -0.74 -2.44
N VAL A 260 3.47 -1.44 -3.56
CA VAL A 260 2.47 -2.49 -3.74
C VAL A 260 3.17 -3.84 -3.86
N TYR A 261 2.84 -4.74 -2.95
CA TYR A 261 3.29 -6.13 -3.00
C TYR A 261 2.15 -7.06 -3.36
N GLU A 262 2.40 -7.98 -4.29
CA GLU A 262 1.49 -9.05 -4.64
C GLU A 262 1.88 -10.35 -3.93
N PHE A 263 0.88 -11.01 -3.35
CA PHE A 263 0.95 -12.35 -2.79
C PHE A 263 0.06 -13.27 -3.62
N ALA A 264 0.65 -13.90 -4.62
CA ALA A 264 -0.07 -14.79 -5.50
C ALA A 264 -0.59 -16.05 -4.78
N TYR A 265 -1.76 -16.52 -5.19
CA TYR A 265 -2.47 -17.69 -4.67
C TYR A 265 -1.57 -18.90 -4.35
N GLN A 266 -0.60 -19.18 -5.21
CA GLN A 266 0.23 -20.39 -5.13
C GLN A 266 1.09 -20.48 -3.87
N TYR A 267 1.32 -19.35 -3.20
CA TYR A 267 2.35 -19.28 -2.18
C TYR A 267 1.86 -18.93 -0.78
N GLY A 268 0.55 -18.59 -0.59
CA GLY A 268 0.30 -18.13 0.72
C GLY A 268 -1.13 -18.13 1.27
N PHE A 269 -1.91 -17.15 0.88
CA PHE A 269 -3.06 -16.74 1.67
C PHE A 269 -4.42 -17.09 1.04
N GLY A 270 -4.44 -17.76 -0.12
CA GLY A 270 -5.67 -18.02 -0.89
C GLY A 270 -6.73 -18.86 -0.19
N ASP A 271 -6.35 -19.70 0.78
CA ASP A 271 -7.30 -20.53 1.54
C ASP A 271 -7.82 -19.81 2.79
N LEU A 272 -7.44 -18.57 3.03
CA LEU A 272 -7.91 -17.86 4.20
C LEU A 272 -9.40 -17.58 4.10
N VAL A 273 -10.12 -17.93 5.16
CA VAL A 273 -11.53 -17.66 5.31
C VAL A 273 -11.71 -16.42 6.19
N PHE A 274 -12.44 -15.44 5.68
CA PHE A 274 -12.85 -14.25 6.40
C PHE A 274 -14.37 -14.33 6.62
N GLU A 275 -14.79 -15.13 7.58
CA GLU A 275 -16.21 -15.25 7.95
C GLU A 275 -16.69 -14.05 8.75
N ASN A 276 -18.01 -13.79 8.68
CA ASN A 276 -18.65 -12.56 9.13
C ASN A 276 -18.67 -12.32 10.66
N GLU A 277 -18.26 -13.29 11.48
CA GLU A 277 -18.57 -13.28 12.94
C GLU A 277 -17.61 -12.48 13.77
N ASN A 278 -16.90 -11.58 13.46
CA ASN A 278 -16.05 -10.61 14.20
C ASN A 278 -15.03 -9.96 13.25
N ASN A 279 -15.43 -9.74 12.02
CA ASN A 279 -14.59 -9.09 11.04
C ASN A 279 -14.72 -7.55 11.19
N THR A 280 -14.25 -7.03 12.31
CA THR A 280 -14.29 -5.59 12.63
C THR A 280 -13.56 -4.77 11.57
N LEU A 281 -12.62 -5.37 10.84
CA LEU A 281 -11.87 -4.73 9.78
C LEU A 281 -12.49 -4.92 8.38
N GLY A 282 -13.66 -5.57 8.28
CA GLY A 282 -14.40 -5.68 7.02
C GLY A 282 -13.66 -6.36 5.87
N PHE A 283 -12.78 -7.34 6.14
CA PHE A 283 -12.09 -8.06 5.06
C PHE A 283 -13.03 -8.98 4.31
N GLN A 284 -12.97 -8.95 2.97
CA GLN A 284 -13.78 -9.80 2.08
C GLN A 284 -13.03 -10.16 0.80
N TRP A 285 -13.22 -11.38 0.31
CA TRP A 285 -12.85 -11.76 -1.03
C TRP A 285 -13.84 -11.17 -2.04
N ARG A 286 -13.34 -10.48 -3.06
CA ARG A 286 -14.15 -9.84 -4.10
C ARG A 286 -13.63 -10.20 -5.47
N LYS A 287 -14.54 -10.41 -6.44
CA LYS A 287 -14.17 -10.71 -7.83
C LYS A 287 -13.40 -9.55 -8.45
N PHE A 288 -12.30 -9.87 -9.08
CA PHE A 288 -11.47 -8.88 -9.75
C PHE A 288 -12.19 -8.22 -10.93
N SER A 289 -12.98 -9.01 -11.71
CA SER A 289 -13.73 -8.56 -12.87
C SER A 289 -14.81 -7.51 -12.56
N GLU A 290 -15.31 -7.45 -11.33
CA GLU A 290 -16.33 -6.51 -10.90
C GLU A 290 -15.78 -5.13 -10.51
N ASN A 291 -14.49 -4.86 -10.76
CA ASN A 291 -13.79 -3.65 -10.27
C ASN A 291 -14.07 -3.40 -8.79
N PRO A 292 -13.72 -4.34 -7.91
CA PRO A 292 -14.20 -4.42 -6.53
C PRO A 292 -13.76 -3.25 -5.64
N LEU A 293 -12.81 -2.44 -6.10
CA LEU A 293 -12.22 -1.34 -5.36
C LEU A 293 -12.64 0.03 -5.91
N GLY A 294 -13.45 0.05 -6.99
CA GLY A 294 -13.75 1.28 -7.71
C GLY A 294 -12.52 1.82 -8.49
N TYR A 295 -12.68 2.99 -9.10
CA TYR A 295 -11.59 3.62 -9.88
C TYR A 295 -10.49 4.22 -9.00
N ASP A 296 -10.68 4.29 -7.68
CA ASP A 296 -9.78 4.92 -6.71
C ASP A 296 -9.28 3.90 -5.68
N MET A 297 -8.32 3.06 -6.08
CA MET A 297 -7.73 2.06 -5.18
C MET A 297 -6.93 2.64 -4.03
N PHE A 298 -6.64 3.93 -4.05
CA PHE A 298 -5.77 4.62 -3.12
C PHE A 298 -6.48 5.66 -2.24
N LYS A 299 -7.80 5.70 -2.26
CA LYS A 299 -8.55 6.56 -1.35
C LYS A 299 -8.51 6.12 0.09
#